data_4394b7d80d82129925c1880a3059b435
#
_entry.id   4394b7d80d82129925c1880a3059b435
#
_cell.length_a   1.000
_cell.length_b   1.000
_cell.length_c   1.000
_cell.angle_alpha   90.00
_cell.angle_beta   90.00
_cell.angle_gamma   90.00
#
_symmetry.space_group_name_H-M   'P 1'
#
loop_
_entity.id
_entity.type
_entity.pdbx_description
1 polymer ?
#
loop_
_entity_poly.entity_id
_entity_poly.type
_entity_poly.pdbx_seq_one_letter_code
_entity_poly.pdbx_strand_id
1 'polypeptide(L)'
;VMLQGFYWDSYDDTRWTTLEGQATELAASFNQIWVPQSGYCNTTHMQMGYLPIWWFNHLSAFGTEAELRQMIKTFKSKGTGIIEDVVINHRAGNTNWCDFPTETWNGKTMTWTLADICANDDGGNTKKNGYDVSGADDTGDDFGGGRDLDHTRQNVRDNIKAYLSFLLTDLGYDGFRYDMVKGYAAHYIGEYNTSANPTFSVGEYWDGNVQKVKEWIAGTRANGAIQSAAFDFPMKYVINDAFGQGRWNRLADATLAADEAYSRYAVTFVDNHDTGRPKANGGDQLYANVLAANAYILTMPGTPCVFLRHWKMYKQSLKRLIATRKAVGLTNQSKIIKAEASAKGFTLCTQGTKGKALLLLGEVNNAQTAGYQLAVEGPKYKLYVSDGVDLTAVKAIKGEDEGFKAPDFCQVKVGERCAFFEAPANWNNTITCWQWDNNYNYTGNQWPGVACTKVGTTANGAHVWKWTWDNAKHGSASGNEGVIFSNSGNPQTADLPFENGGYYTIDGLQGVVKPVTTGITSPLQSTASNKSMPVYTIDGKALGYTTDIDSALKTLPKGTYIIGKKKYVVK
;
A
#
# COMPACT_ATOMS: atom_id res chain seq x y z
N VAL A 1 -0.90 -6.03 -12.84
CA VAL A 1 -0.79 -5.36 -11.54
C VAL A 1 -1.53 -4.06 -11.60
N MET A 2 -2.38 -3.80 -10.62
CA MET A 2 -3.14 -2.56 -10.46
C MET A 2 -2.49 -1.69 -9.37
N LEU A 3 -2.58 -0.38 -9.51
CA LEU A 3 -2.33 0.59 -8.44
C LEU A 3 -3.67 1.16 -7.97
N GLN A 4 -3.94 1.17 -6.67
CA GLN A 4 -4.89 2.13 -6.13
C GLN A 4 -4.17 3.47 -6.02
N GLY A 5 -4.52 4.41 -6.92
CA GLY A 5 -3.82 5.68 -7.14
C GLY A 5 -4.17 6.78 -6.14
N PHE A 6 -4.77 6.44 -5.00
CA PHE A 6 -5.20 7.40 -3.97
C PHE A 6 -5.26 6.74 -2.58
N TYR A 7 -5.43 7.57 -1.56
CA TYR A 7 -5.74 7.18 -0.20
C TYR A 7 -6.73 8.20 0.40
N TRP A 8 -7.31 7.90 1.55
CA TRP A 8 -8.29 8.78 2.18
C TRP A 8 -7.69 10.18 2.45
N ASP A 9 -8.40 11.24 2.05
CA ASP A 9 -7.99 12.65 2.12
C ASP A 9 -6.75 13.03 1.28
N SER A 10 -6.48 12.31 0.19
CA SER A 10 -5.32 12.56 -0.67
C SER A 10 -5.50 13.68 -1.71
N TYR A 11 -6.40 14.62 -1.50
CA TYR A 11 -6.82 15.64 -2.49
C TYR A 11 -5.67 16.40 -3.14
N ASP A 12 -4.70 16.86 -2.35
CA ASP A 12 -3.57 17.65 -2.87
C ASP A 12 -2.50 16.76 -3.50
N ASP A 13 -2.44 15.49 -3.10
CA ASP A 13 -1.39 14.56 -3.46
C ASP A 13 -1.73 13.72 -4.69
N THR A 14 -3.01 13.60 -5.01
CA THR A 14 -3.51 12.77 -6.11
C THR A 14 -4.45 13.51 -7.06
N ARG A 15 -4.25 14.83 -7.24
CA ARG A 15 -4.94 15.59 -8.29
C ARG A 15 -4.71 14.95 -9.65
N TRP A 16 -5.64 15.11 -10.57
CA TRP A 16 -5.51 14.58 -11.91
C TRP A 16 -4.20 14.98 -12.58
N THR A 17 -3.78 16.23 -12.40
CA THR A 17 -2.51 16.76 -12.91
C THR A 17 -1.29 16.14 -12.21
N THR A 18 -1.39 15.86 -10.91
CA THR A 18 -0.32 15.20 -10.13
C THR A 18 -0.13 13.75 -10.58
N LEU A 19 -1.22 13.02 -10.78
CA LEU A 19 -1.17 11.65 -11.31
C LEU A 19 -0.65 11.63 -12.74
N GLU A 20 -1.12 12.54 -13.60
CA GLU A 20 -0.64 12.69 -14.98
C GLU A 20 0.87 12.92 -15.03
N GLY A 21 1.39 13.81 -14.18
CA GLY A 21 2.82 14.09 -14.09
C GLY A 21 3.69 12.85 -13.77
N GLN A 22 3.10 11.83 -13.13
CA GLN A 22 3.75 10.57 -12.80
C GLN A 22 3.51 9.46 -13.83
N ALA A 23 2.79 9.72 -14.92
CA ALA A 23 2.30 8.69 -15.84
C ALA A 23 3.41 7.82 -16.43
N THR A 24 4.58 8.39 -16.76
CA THR A 24 5.71 7.62 -17.31
C THR A 24 6.25 6.61 -16.29
N GLU A 25 6.38 6.99 -15.03
CA GLU A 25 6.86 6.10 -13.97
C GLU A 25 5.82 5.03 -13.64
N LEU A 26 4.56 5.43 -13.46
CA LEU A 26 3.49 4.52 -13.05
C LEU A 26 3.16 3.50 -14.16
N ALA A 27 3.09 3.92 -15.41
CA ALA A 27 2.82 3.02 -16.53
C ALA A 27 3.92 1.98 -16.76
N ALA A 28 5.17 2.25 -16.38
CA ALA A 28 6.23 1.25 -16.43
C ALA A 28 5.98 0.05 -15.48
N SER A 29 5.25 0.28 -14.39
CA SER A 29 4.97 -0.73 -13.37
C SER A 29 3.56 -1.30 -13.44
N PHE A 30 2.54 -0.47 -13.65
CA PHE A 30 1.13 -0.82 -13.51
C PHE A 30 0.39 -0.89 -14.86
N ASN A 31 -0.46 -1.92 -15.00
CA ASN A 31 -1.33 -2.08 -16.16
C ASN A 31 -2.62 -1.28 -16.02
N GLN A 32 -3.05 -1.02 -14.78
CA GLN A 32 -4.28 -0.32 -14.44
C GLN A 32 -4.06 0.56 -13.22
N ILE A 33 -4.75 1.70 -13.17
CA ILE A 33 -4.79 2.59 -12.00
C ILE A 33 -6.24 2.83 -11.63
N TRP A 34 -6.62 2.44 -10.42
CA TRP A 34 -7.90 2.77 -9.83
C TRP A 34 -7.79 4.16 -9.20
N VAL A 35 -8.66 5.07 -9.64
CA VAL A 35 -8.74 6.46 -9.20
C VAL A 35 -10.03 6.71 -8.43
N PRO A 36 -10.10 7.77 -7.59
CA PRO A 36 -11.32 8.09 -6.84
C PRO A 36 -12.47 8.44 -7.78
N GLN A 37 -13.71 8.31 -7.26
CA GLN A 37 -14.93 8.74 -7.93
C GLN A 37 -14.78 10.20 -8.38
N SER A 38 -15.02 10.45 -9.67
CA SER A 38 -14.72 11.72 -10.32
C SER A 38 -15.91 12.68 -10.44
N GLY A 39 -17.15 12.20 -10.21
CA GLY A 39 -18.36 13.00 -10.29
C GLY A 39 -18.49 14.02 -9.15
N TYR A 40 -19.27 15.07 -9.39
CA TYR A 40 -19.48 16.16 -8.45
C TYR A 40 -20.21 15.72 -7.19
N CYS A 41 -19.62 16.05 -6.04
CA CYS A 41 -20.20 15.99 -4.70
C CYS A 41 -20.49 17.40 -4.18
N ASN A 42 -21.21 17.51 -3.08
CA ASN A 42 -21.70 18.79 -2.55
C ASN A 42 -20.59 19.84 -2.28
N THR A 43 -19.39 19.39 -2.02
CA THR A 43 -18.20 20.23 -1.93
C THR A 43 -17.15 19.69 -2.89
N THR A 44 -16.57 20.54 -3.73
CA THR A 44 -15.46 20.19 -4.63
C THR A 44 -14.15 19.98 -3.88
N HIS A 45 -14.14 20.27 -2.58
CA HIS A 45 -13.00 20.15 -1.70
C HIS A 45 -13.35 19.29 -0.49
N MET A 46 -12.42 18.44 -0.04
CA MET A 46 -12.58 17.52 1.09
C MET A 46 -13.66 16.44 0.92
N GLN A 47 -14.02 16.07 -0.31
CA GLN A 47 -14.94 14.97 -0.60
C GLN A 47 -14.23 13.89 -1.43
N MET A 48 -14.22 12.65 -0.92
CA MET A 48 -13.62 11.51 -1.63
C MET A 48 -14.47 11.00 -2.80
N GLY A 49 -15.72 11.46 -2.92
CA GLY A 49 -16.62 11.08 -4.00
C GLY A 49 -17.72 10.09 -3.63
N TYR A 50 -17.75 9.58 -2.38
CA TYR A 50 -18.69 8.51 -1.97
C TYR A 50 -20.12 8.99 -1.67
N LEU A 51 -20.42 10.27 -1.92
CA LEU A 51 -21.76 10.85 -1.88
C LEU A 51 -22.05 11.63 -3.18
N PRO A 52 -22.14 10.95 -4.34
CA PRO A 52 -22.31 11.62 -5.63
C PRO A 52 -23.67 12.31 -5.73
N ILE A 53 -23.66 13.56 -6.20
CA ILE A 53 -24.88 14.33 -6.49
C ILE A 53 -25.11 14.37 -8.01
N TRP A 54 -24.06 14.71 -8.78
CA TRP A 54 -24.10 14.82 -10.23
C TRP A 54 -23.26 13.70 -10.85
N TRP A 55 -23.82 12.93 -11.75
CA TRP A 55 -23.11 11.83 -12.41
C TRP A 55 -22.44 12.23 -13.74
N PHE A 56 -22.87 13.36 -14.33
CA PHE A 56 -22.34 13.85 -15.60
C PHE A 56 -21.58 15.18 -15.46
N ASN A 57 -21.35 15.64 -14.25
CA ASN A 57 -20.49 16.76 -13.91
C ASN A 57 -19.27 16.24 -13.16
N HIS A 58 -18.09 16.38 -13.76
CA HIS A 58 -16.83 15.85 -13.24
C HIS A 58 -15.88 16.91 -12.68
N LEU A 59 -16.44 17.97 -12.09
CA LEU A 59 -15.69 18.87 -11.22
C LEU A 59 -15.63 18.26 -9.80
N SER A 60 -14.47 17.77 -9.41
CA SER A 60 -14.28 17.09 -8.12
C SER A 60 -13.17 17.74 -7.28
N ALA A 61 -12.96 17.23 -6.06
CA ALA A 61 -11.83 17.63 -5.22
C ALA A 61 -10.46 17.32 -5.85
N PHE A 62 -10.42 16.41 -6.83
CA PHE A 62 -9.18 15.99 -7.52
C PHE A 62 -8.86 16.80 -8.77
N GLY A 63 -9.79 17.63 -9.24
CA GLY A 63 -9.60 18.51 -10.38
C GLY A 63 -10.80 18.66 -11.27
N THR A 64 -10.62 19.33 -12.40
CA THR A 64 -11.64 19.57 -13.42
C THR A 64 -11.79 18.38 -14.36
N GLU A 65 -12.92 18.31 -15.08
CA GLU A 65 -13.13 17.29 -16.11
C GLU A 65 -12.08 17.35 -17.22
N ALA A 66 -11.63 18.55 -17.60
CA ALA A 66 -10.59 18.70 -18.63
C ALA A 66 -9.26 18.05 -18.20
N GLU A 67 -8.87 18.23 -16.93
CA GLU A 67 -7.68 17.59 -16.35
C GLU A 67 -7.86 16.09 -16.24
N LEU A 68 -9.04 15.60 -15.86
CA LEU A 68 -9.38 14.19 -15.82
C LEU A 68 -9.24 13.54 -17.21
N ARG A 69 -9.86 14.12 -18.23
CA ARG A 69 -9.76 13.65 -19.62
C ARG A 69 -8.32 13.61 -20.12
N GLN A 70 -7.54 14.62 -19.79
CA GLN A 70 -6.14 14.69 -20.19
C GLN A 70 -5.33 13.60 -19.47
N MET A 71 -5.52 13.38 -18.18
CA MET A 71 -4.88 12.34 -17.40
C MET A 71 -5.19 10.94 -17.98
N ILE A 72 -6.47 10.63 -18.23
CA ILE A 72 -6.91 9.37 -18.85
C ILE A 72 -6.21 9.15 -20.19
N LYS A 73 -6.24 10.16 -21.08
CA LYS A 73 -5.59 10.11 -22.38
C LYS A 73 -4.09 9.84 -22.28
N THR A 74 -3.41 10.49 -21.33
CA THR A 74 -1.96 10.33 -21.13
C THR A 74 -1.62 8.91 -20.70
N PHE A 75 -2.33 8.33 -19.73
CA PHE A 75 -2.11 6.95 -19.32
C PHE A 75 -2.43 5.92 -20.41
N LYS A 76 -3.54 6.09 -21.12
CA LYS A 76 -3.91 5.21 -22.25
C LYS A 76 -2.85 5.23 -23.35
N SER A 77 -2.26 6.39 -23.66
CA SER A 77 -1.15 6.50 -24.62
C SER A 77 0.09 5.70 -24.23
N LYS A 78 0.21 5.35 -22.95
CA LYS A 78 1.30 4.54 -22.38
C LYS A 78 0.92 3.08 -22.13
N GLY A 79 -0.31 2.67 -22.52
CA GLY A 79 -0.82 1.32 -22.36
C GLY A 79 -1.30 0.98 -20.93
N THR A 80 -1.61 1.99 -20.13
CA THR A 80 -2.18 1.81 -18.78
C THR A 80 -3.63 2.27 -18.75
N GLY A 81 -4.55 1.37 -18.36
CA GLY A 81 -5.97 1.66 -18.21
C GLY A 81 -6.29 2.41 -16.93
N ILE A 82 -7.33 3.22 -16.96
CA ILE A 82 -7.84 3.93 -15.77
C ILE A 82 -9.18 3.32 -15.36
N ILE A 83 -9.30 2.99 -14.08
CA ILE A 83 -10.46 2.35 -13.47
C ILE A 83 -11.17 3.37 -12.59
N GLU A 84 -12.43 3.65 -12.91
CA GLU A 84 -13.28 4.56 -12.12
C GLU A 84 -13.79 3.88 -10.85
N ASP A 85 -13.89 4.65 -9.77
CA ASP A 85 -14.61 4.27 -8.56
C ASP A 85 -16.10 4.63 -8.74
N VAL A 86 -16.94 3.62 -8.94
CA VAL A 86 -18.35 3.81 -9.32
C VAL A 86 -19.23 3.63 -8.09
N VAL A 87 -19.90 4.72 -7.67
CA VAL A 87 -20.85 4.74 -6.56
C VAL A 87 -22.26 4.77 -7.12
N ILE A 88 -22.92 3.62 -7.13
CA ILE A 88 -24.29 3.44 -7.66
C ILE A 88 -25.24 2.77 -6.66
N ASN A 89 -24.76 2.38 -5.50
CA ASN A 89 -25.63 1.93 -4.42
C ASN A 89 -26.54 3.08 -3.96
N HIS A 90 -25.98 4.27 -3.79
CA HIS A 90 -26.63 5.42 -3.19
C HIS A 90 -26.22 6.74 -3.86
N ARG A 91 -26.98 7.79 -3.57
CA ARG A 91 -26.69 9.18 -3.98
C ARG A 91 -26.98 10.14 -2.82
N ALA A 92 -26.40 11.33 -2.90
CA ALA A 92 -26.83 12.48 -2.07
C ALA A 92 -27.79 13.38 -2.85
N GLY A 93 -28.73 14.03 -2.16
CA GLY A 93 -29.56 15.06 -2.75
C GLY A 93 -28.81 16.36 -2.99
N ASN A 94 -29.28 17.18 -3.89
CA ASN A 94 -28.65 18.44 -4.29
C ASN A 94 -28.92 19.58 -3.30
N THR A 95 -30.19 19.83 -2.99
CA THR A 95 -30.64 20.90 -2.07
C THR A 95 -31.38 20.35 -0.86
N ASN A 96 -31.91 19.16 -0.95
CA ASN A 96 -32.53 18.43 0.16
C ASN A 96 -32.08 16.97 0.15
N TRP A 97 -32.68 16.15 1.01
CA TRP A 97 -32.25 14.76 1.24
C TRP A 97 -32.45 13.82 0.05
N CYS A 98 -33.41 14.12 -0.86
CA CYS A 98 -33.87 13.19 -1.90
C CYS A 98 -33.94 13.80 -3.31
N ASP A 99 -33.55 15.05 -3.53
CA ASP A 99 -33.70 15.75 -4.81
C ASP A 99 -32.51 15.53 -5.74
N PHE A 100 -32.40 14.35 -6.31
CA PHE A 100 -31.38 14.07 -7.31
C PHE A 100 -31.57 14.94 -8.56
N PRO A 101 -30.49 15.56 -9.07
CA PRO A 101 -30.61 16.44 -10.24
C PRO A 101 -31.03 15.66 -11.50
N THR A 102 -31.79 16.35 -12.35
CA THR A 102 -32.04 15.90 -13.73
C THR A 102 -30.83 16.23 -14.59
N GLU A 103 -30.30 15.24 -15.29
CA GLU A 103 -29.12 15.37 -16.13
C GLU A 103 -29.44 14.86 -17.55
N THR A 104 -28.75 15.38 -18.56
CA THR A 104 -28.96 14.95 -19.96
C THR A 104 -27.61 14.61 -20.58
N TRP A 105 -27.54 13.45 -21.19
CA TRP A 105 -26.37 13.01 -21.96
C TRP A 105 -26.83 12.22 -23.19
N ASN A 106 -26.20 12.48 -24.34
CA ASN A 106 -26.45 11.81 -25.61
C ASN A 106 -27.96 11.77 -26.00
N GLY A 107 -28.67 12.89 -25.78
CA GLY A 107 -30.10 13.02 -26.07
C GLY A 107 -31.04 12.29 -25.10
N LYS A 108 -30.53 11.58 -24.11
CA LYS A 108 -31.30 10.94 -23.03
C LYS A 108 -31.30 11.84 -21.80
N THR A 109 -32.49 12.12 -21.26
CA THR A 109 -32.67 12.82 -19.99
C THR A 109 -32.90 11.80 -18.87
N MET A 110 -32.06 11.84 -17.85
CA MET A 110 -32.15 11.02 -16.64
C MET A 110 -32.91 11.82 -15.60
N THR A 111 -34.08 11.37 -15.25
CA THR A 111 -34.94 11.94 -14.20
C THR A 111 -35.05 10.98 -13.02
N TRP A 112 -35.37 11.53 -11.85
CA TRP A 112 -35.47 10.80 -10.60
C TRP A 112 -36.75 11.17 -9.86
N THR A 113 -37.31 10.21 -9.15
CA THR A 113 -38.50 10.38 -8.31
C THR A 113 -38.26 9.72 -6.95
N LEU A 114 -39.10 10.02 -5.96
CA LEU A 114 -39.03 9.34 -4.65
C LEU A 114 -39.29 7.83 -4.73
N ALA A 115 -39.89 7.36 -5.83
CA ALA A 115 -40.05 5.93 -6.07
C ALA A 115 -38.76 5.23 -6.53
N ASP A 116 -37.71 5.98 -6.90
CA ASP A 116 -36.41 5.42 -7.28
C ASP A 116 -35.49 5.24 -6.06
N ILE A 117 -35.97 5.61 -4.86
CA ILE A 117 -35.28 5.44 -3.58
C ILE A 117 -35.96 4.28 -2.83
N CYS A 118 -35.17 3.43 -2.21
CA CYS A 118 -35.66 2.27 -1.46
C CYS A 118 -36.62 2.68 -0.32
N ALA A 119 -37.70 1.93 -0.12
CA ALA A 119 -38.71 2.25 0.89
C ALA A 119 -38.17 2.12 2.34
N ASN A 120 -37.18 1.24 2.55
CA ASN A 120 -36.49 1.03 3.81
C ASN A 120 -35.22 1.86 3.96
N ASP A 121 -34.96 2.82 3.07
CA ASP A 121 -33.77 3.68 3.07
C ASP A 121 -33.49 4.26 4.47
N ASP A 122 -32.22 4.17 4.89
CA ASP A 122 -31.73 4.62 6.21
C ASP A 122 -32.51 3.95 7.37
N GLY A 123 -32.79 2.64 7.26
CA GLY A 123 -33.60 1.90 8.24
C GLY A 123 -35.03 2.47 8.38
N GLY A 124 -35.56 3.08 7.32
CA GLY A 124 -36.86 3.74 7.26
C GLY A 124 -36.87 5.15 7.86
N ASN A 125 -35.71 5.73 8.21
CA ASN A 125 -35.64 7.09 8.76
C ASN A 125 -35.95 8.14 7.72
N THR A 126 -35.59 7.94 6.45
CA THR A 126 -35.93 8.85 5.35
C THR A 126 -37.44 9.07 5.26
N LYS A 127 -38.23 8.01 5.32
CA LYS A 127 -39.68 8.08 5.34
C LYS A 127 -40.23 8.76 6.60
N LYS A 128 -39.67 8.46 7.80
CA LYS A 128 -40.04 9.11 9.06
C LYS A 128 -39.74 10.60 9.06
N ASN A 129 -38.75 11.05 8.31
CA ASN A 129 -38.40 12.45 8.14
C ASN A 129 -39.28 13.21 7.13
N GLY A 130 -40.36 12.59 6.63
CA GLY A 130 -41.35 13.23 5.79
C GLY A 130 -41.11 13.12 4.28
N TYR A 131 -40.15 12.30 3.85
CA TYR A 131 -39.95 11.96 2.44
C TYR A 131 -40.76 10.72 2.08
N ASP A 132 -41.67 10.83 1.13
CA ASP A 132 -42.52 9.70 0.69
C ASP A 132 -41.78 8.80 -0.32
N VAL A 133 -40.65 8.24 0.12
CA VAL A 133 -39.89 7.26 -0.65
C VAL A 133 -40.72 5.97 -0.80
N SER A 134 -40.83 5.45 -2.00
CA SER A 134 -41.78 4.40 -2.35
C SER A 134 -41.23 3.35 -3.33
N GLY A 135 -39.90 3.22 -3.42
CA GLY A 135 -39.26 2.09 -4.07
C GLY A 135 -39.55 0.76 -3.38
N ALA A 136 -39.02 -0.33 -3.91
CA ALA A 136 -38.96 -1.59 -3.18
C ALA A 136 -37.96 -1.46 -2.01
N ASP A 137 -37.95 -2.43 -1.09
CA ASP A 137 -36.88 -2.54 -0.10
C ASP A 137 -35.56 -2.88 -0.79
N ASP A 138 -34.45 -2.52 -0.14
CA ASP A 138 -33.11 -2.88 -0.63
C ASP A 138 -32.98 -4.36 -0.93
N THR A 139 -32.26 -4.66 -1.99
CA THR A 139 -31.94 -6.04 -2.34
C THR A 139 -30.63 -6.54 -1.69
N GLY A 140 -30.03 -5.71 -0.87
CA GLY A 140 -28.81 -5.96 -0.10
C GLY A 140 -28.80 -5.21 1.24
N ASP A 141 -27.62 -4.73 1.65
CA ASP A 141 -27.41 -4.03 2.92
C ASP A 141 -27.79 -2.54 2.77
N ASP A 142 -28.57 -2.00 3.70
CA ASP A 142 -28.95 -0.58 3.79
C ASP A 142 -27.74 0.32 4.14
N PHE A 143 -27.68 1.52 3.55
CA PHE A 143 -26.64 2.52 3.79
C PHE A 143 -27.22 3.88 4.21
N GLY A 144 -27.17 4.19 5.50
CA GLY A 144 -27.74 5.44 6.05
C GLY A 144 -26.98 6.73 5.67
N GLY A 145 -25.83 6.66 4.98
CA GLY A 145 -25.01 7.83 4.61
C GLY A 145 -25.49 8.56 3.35
N GLY A 146 -26.23 7.90 2.49
CA GLY A 146 -26.81 8.44 1.25
C GLY A 146 -28.24 7.94 1.08
N ARG A 147 -28.84 8.14 -0.10
CA ARG A 147 -30.17 7.59 -0.42
C ARG A 147 -29.99 6.39 -1.30
N ASP A 148 -30.39 5.20 -0.82
CA ASP A 148 -30.22 3.93 -1.50
C ASP A 148 -31.14 3.86 -2.73
N LEU A 149 -30.56 3.55 -3.87
CA LEU A 149 -31.27 3.46 -5.14
C LEU A 149 -31.97 2.12 -5.27
N ASP A 150 -33.25 2.15 -5.65
CA ASP A 150 -34.02 0.94 -5.93
C ASP A 150 -33.62 0.32 -7.28
N HIS A 151 -32.66 -0.58 -7.29
CA HIS A 151 -32.18 -1.27 -8.50
C HIS A 151 -33.26 -2.17 -9.15
N THR A 152 -34.39 -2.47 -8.47
CA THR A 152 -35.50 -3.22 -9.09
C THR A 152 -36.22 -2.37 -10.13
N ARG A 153 -36.12 -1.03 -10.05
CA ARG A 153 -36.78 -0.11 -10.96
C ARG A 153 -36.02 0.02 -12.28
N GLN A 154 -36.79 -0.06 -13.38
CA GLN A 154 -36.22 0.09 -14.73
C GLN A 154 -35.58 1.46 -14.93
N ASN A 155 -36.21 2.55 -14.41
CA ASN A 155 -35.68 3.91 -14.48
C ASN A 155 -34.27 4.01 -13.87
N VAL A 156 -34.08 3.47 -12.68
CA VAL A 156 -32.77 3.44 -11.98
C VAL A 156 -31.73 2.70 -12.82
N ARG A 157 -32.06 1.51 -13.29
CA ARG A 157 -31.13 0.72 -14.11
C ARG A 157 -30.78 1.41 -15.42
N ASP A 158 -31.75 2.04 -16.08
CA ASP A 158 -31.52 2.76 -17.34
C ASP A 158 -30.66 4.01 -17.15
N ASN A 159 -30.82 4.72 -16.03
CA ASN A 159 -29.98 5.86 -15.67
C ASN A 159 -28.54 5.42 -15.34
N ILE A 160 -28.38 4.32 -14.58
CA ILE A 160 -27.07 3.72 -14.28
C ILE A 160 -26.35 3.28 -15.56
N LYS A 161 -27.06 2.59 -16.48
CA LYS A 161 -26.47 2.18 -17.77
C LYS A 161 -26.02 3.37 -18.62
N ALA A 162 -26.77 4.46 -18.62
CA ALA A 162 -26.37 5.68 -19.30
C ALA A 162 -25.11 6.29 -18.67
N TYR A 163 -25.04 6.35 -17.34
CA TYR A 163 -23.88 6.82 -16.60
C TYR A 163 -22.63 5.97 -16.89
N LEU A 164 -22.73 4.65 -16.78
CA LEU A 164 -21.61 3.75 -17.06
C LEU A 164 -21.13 3.83 -18.52
N SER A 165 -22.06 3.98 -19.46
CA SER A 165 -21.72 4.20 -20.87
C SER A 165 -20.97 5.52 -21.05
N PHE A 166 -21.40 6.60 -20.42
CA PHE A 166 -20.72 7.89 -20.44
C PHE A 166 -19.27 7.78 -19.89
N LEU A 167 -19.07 7.11 -18.77
CA LEU A 167 -17.74 6.91 -18.20
C LEU A 167 -16.78 6.24 -19.19
N LEU A 168 -17.22 5.19 -19.88
CA LEU A 168 -16.37 4.45 -20.82
C LEU A 168 -16.20 5.15 -22.16
N THR A 169 -17.31 5.63 -22.75
CA THR A 169 -17.32 6.07 -24.15
C THR A 169 -17.01 7.55 -24.32
N ASP A 170 -17.32 8.37 -23.34
CA ASP A 170 -17.12 9.82 -23.40
C ASP A 170 -15.89 10.26 -22.57
N LEU A 171 -15.80 9.90 -21.28
CA LEU A 171 -14.63 10.21 -20.48
C LEU A 171 -13.42 9.32 -20.81
N GLY A 172 -13.66 8.08 -21.24
CA GLY A 172 -12.62 7.19 -21.72
C GLY A 172 -12.01 6.28 -20.65
N TYR A 173 -12.67 6.05 -19.52
CA TYR A 173 -12.29 5.02 -18.57
C TYR A 173 -12.23 3.62 -19.22
N ASP A 174 -11.46 2.70 -18.62
CA ASP A 174 -11.33 1.34 -19.14
C ASP A 174 -12.17 0.34 -18.36
N GLY A 175 -12.56 0.67 -17.14
CA GLY A 175 -13.31 -0.24 -16.29
C GLY A 175 -13.73 0.40 -14.97
N PHE A 176 -14.25 -0.45 -14.08
CA PHE A 176 -14.92 -0.02 -12.87
C PHE A 176 -14.46 -0.76 -11.62
N ARG A 177 -14.33 -0.01 -10.54
CA ARG A 177 -14.44 -0.53 -9.16
C ARG A 177 -15.81 -0.11 -8.65
N TYR A 178 -16.67 -1.05 -8.35
CA TYR A 178 -17.99 -0.77 -7.78
C TYR A 178 -17.91 -0.69 -6.27
N ASP A 179 -18.30 0.47 -5.75
CA ASP A 179 -18.40 0.74 -4.32
C ASP A 179 -19.56 -0.02 -3.70
N MET A 180 -19.39 -0.48 -2.44
CA MET A 180 -20.43 -1.02 -1.57
C MET A 180 -21.41 -1.98 -2.27
N VAL A 181 -20.89 -2.99 -2.98
CA VAL A 181 -21.72 -3.94 -3.74
C VAL A 181 -22.53 -4.90 -2.87
N LYS A 182 -22.43 -4.85 -1.55
CA LYS A 182 -23.33 -5.54 -0.62
C LYS A 182 -24.71 -4.87 -0.56
N GLY A 183 -24.83 -3.62 -0.96
CA GLY A 183 -26.07 -2.86 -0.88
C GLY A 183 -27.12 -3.24 -1.93
N TYR A 184 -26.78 -4.04 -2.93
CA TYR A 184 -27.72 -4.49 -3.96
C TYR A 184 -27.34 -5.86 -4.51
N ALA A 185 -28.33 -6.56 -5.09
CA ALA A 185 -28.14 -7.93 -5.56
C ALA A 185 -27.10 -8.02 -6.68
N ALA A 186 -26.21 -9.02 -6.61
CA ALA A 186 -25.07 -9.19 -7.52
C ALA A 186 -25.43 -9.24 -9.02
N HIS A 187 -26.61 -9.74 -9.38
CA HIS A 187 -27.03 -9.87 -10.76
C HIS A 187 -27.18 -8.52 -11.48
N TYR A 188 -27.39 -7.40 -10.73
CA TYR A 188 -27.41 -6.07 -11.33
C TYR A 188 -26.05 -5.68 -11.87
N ILE A 189 -24.95 -6.05 -11.21
CA ILE A 189 -23.60 -5.89 -11.77
C ILE A 189 -23.46 -6.67 -13.08
N GLY A 190 -24.02 -7.89 -13.12
CA GLY A 190 -24.06 -8.68 -14.36
C GLY A 190 -24.79 -7.94 -15.51
N GLU A 191 -25.96 -7.35 -15.21
CA GLU A 191 -26.73 -6.56 -16.16
C GLU A 191 -25.97 -5.30 -16.62
N TYR A 192 -25.40 -4.55 -15.69
CA TYR A 192 -24.67 -3.31 -15.98
C TYR A 192 -23.41 -3.56 -16.81
N ASN A 193 -22.59 -4.53 -16.44
CA ASN A 193 -21.37 -4.86 -17.17
C ASN A 193 -21.65 -5.46 -18.54
N THR A 194 -22.73 -6.23 -18.70
CA THR A 194 -23.15 -6.70 -20.01
C THR A 194 -23.55 -5.53 -20.92
N SER A 195 -24.18 -4.49 -20.37
CA SER A 195 -24.57 -3.29 -21.12
C SER A 195 -23.39 -2.39 -21.45
N ALA A 196 -22.53 -2.10 -20.48
CA ALA A 196 -21.42 -1.15 -20.61
C ALA A 196 -20.17 -1.77 -21.25
N ASN A 197 -19.94 -3.07 -21.04
CA ASN A 197 -18.81 -3.83 -21.56
C ASN A 197 -17.41 -3.27 -21.12
N PRO A 198 -17.17 -3.07 -19.81
CA PRO A 198 -15.86 -2.61 -19.34
C PRO A 198 -14.78 -3.67 -19.59
N THR A 199 -13.53 -3.24 -19.80
CA THR A 199 -12.40 -4.16 -19.94
C THR A 199 -11.99 -4.82 -18.61
N PHE A 200 -12.37 -4.18 -17.50
CA PHE A 200 -12.12 -4.67 -16.14
C PHE A 200 -13.26 -4.24 -15.20
N SER A 201 -13.62 -5.14 -14.28
CA SER A 201 -14.61 -4.85 -13.23
C SER A 201 -14.21 -5.56 -11.94
N VAL A 202 -14.31 -4.84 -10.83
CA VAL A 202 -14.11 -5.37 -9.48
C VAL A 202 -15.13 -4.77 -8.52
N GLY A 203 -15.77 -5.59 -7.69
CA GLY A 203 -16.69 -5.16 -6.66
C GLY A 203 -16.07 -5.16 -5.26
N GLU A 204 -16.46 -4.17 -4.47
CA GLU A 204 -16.15 -4.12 -3.05
C GLU A 204 -17.18 -4.92 -2.25
N TYR A 205 -17.02 -6.25 -2.24
CA TYR A 205 -17.82 -7.10 -1.36
C TYR A 205 -17.05 -7.30 -0.05
N TRP A 206 -17.24 -6.39 0.91
CA TRP A 206 -16.48 -6.36 2.16
C TRP A 206 -16.94 -7.45 3.12
N ASP A 207 -16.37 -8.65 3.00
CA ASP A 207 -16.64 -9.77 3.88
C ASP A 207 -15.40 -10.67 4.03
N GLY A 208 -15.11 -11.09 5.27
CA GLY A 208 -14.01 -12.03 5.55
C GLY A 208 -14.34 -13.48 5.22
N ASN A 209 -15.60 -13.80 4.92
CA ASN A 209 -16.03 -15.14 4.56
C ASN A 209 -15.84 -15.38 3.05
N VAL A 210 -14.85 -16.20 2.70
CA VAL A 210 -14.53 -16.52 1.31
C VAL A 210 -15.70 -17.07 0.52
N GLN A 211 -16.58 -17.84 1.15
CA GLN A 211 -17.73 -18.44 0.48
C GLN A 211 -18.75 -17.38 0.07
N LYS A 212 -19.05 -16.41 0.93
CA LYS A 212 -19.94 -15.29 0.58
C LYS A 212 -19.40 -14.45 -0.58
N VAL A 213 -18.08 -14.18 -0.60
CA VAL A 213 -17.46 -13.46 -1.71
C VAL A 213 -17.56 -14.26 -3.01
N LYS A 214 -17.34 -15.58 -2.96
CA LYS A 214 -17.53 -16.47 -4.13
C LYS A 214 -18.98 -16.48 -4.62
N GLU A 215 -19.95 -16.52 -3.72
CA GLU A 215 -21.38 -16.45 -4.06
C GLU A 215 -21.73 -15.14 -4.74
N TRP A 216 -21.21 -14.01 -4.25
CA TRP A 216 -21.38 -12.73 -4.91
C TRP A 216 -20.77 -12.72 -6.33
N ILE A 217 -19.52 -13.18 -6.50
CA ILE A 217 -18.87 -13.30 -7.81
C ILE A 217 -19.73 -14.15 -8.76
N ALA A 218 -20.19 -15.32 -8.31
CA ALA A 218 -21.04 -16.20 -9.10
C ALA A 218 -22.39 -15.54 -9.44
N GLY A 219 -22.95 -14.73 -8.53
CA GLY A 219 -24.17 -13.98 -8.69
C GLY A 219 -24.10 -12.89 -9.77
N THR A 220 -22.88 -12.41 -10.13
CA THR A 220 -22.69 -11.44 -11.24
C THR A 220 -22.81 -12.08 -12.64
N ARG A 221 -23.09 -13.39 -12.71
CA ARG A 221 -23.16 -14.11 -13.99
C ARG A 221 -24.27 -13.57 -14.89
N ALA A 222 -23.89 -13.18 -16.11
CA ALA A 222 -24.81 -12.83 -17.16
C ALA A 222 -24.27 -13.37 -18.50
N ASN A 223 -25.15 -13.72 -19.43
CA ASN A 223 -24.80 -14.31 -20.74
C ASN A 223 -23.82 -15.49 -20.64
N GLY A 224 -23.97 -16.33 -19.60
CA GLY A 224 -23.13 -17.50 -19.36
C GLY A 224 -21.75 -17.25 -18.74
N ALA A 225 -21.35 -15.98 -18.54
CA ALA A 225 -20.04 -15.61 -17.98
C ALA A 225 -20.17 -14.79 -16.70
N ILE A 226 -19.23 -14.95 -15.76
CA ILE A 226 -19.05 -14.06 -14.60
C ILE A 226 -18.60 -12.69 -15.13
N GLN A 227 -19.22 -11.63 -14.65
CA GLN A 227 -19.05 -10.27 -15.16
C GLN A 227 -18.16 -9.39 -14.28
N SER A 228 -17.85 -9.79 -13.04
CA SER A 228 -17.00 -8.98 -12.14
C SER A 228 -16.10 -9.85 -11.27
N ALA A 229 -14.89 -9.36 -11.02
CA ALA A 229 -14.02 -9.80 -9.93
C ALA A 229 -14.49 -9.20 -8.60
N ALA A 230 -13.87 -9.62 -7.48
CA ALA A 230 -14.03 -9.00 -6.18
C ALA A 230 -12.67 -8.77 -5.51
N PHE A 231 -12.61 -7.78 -4.62
CA PHE A 231 -11.48 -7.65 -3.71
C PHE A 231 -11.41 -8.84 -2.75
N ASP A 232 -10.21 -9.41 -2.57
CA ASP A 232 -9.99 -10.57 -1.70
C ASP A 232 -9.88 -10.13 -0.23
N PHE A 233 -11.00 -9.68 0.36
CA PHE A 233 -11.08 -9.34 1.77
C PHE A 233 -10.71 -10.50 2.70
N PRO A 234 -11.08 -11.77 2.41
CA PRO A 234 -10.56 -12.90 3.17
C PRO A 234 -9.04 -12.90 3.28
N MET A 235 -8.32 -12.61 2.16
CA MET A 235 -6.86 -12.50 2.18
C MET A 235 -6.38 -11.29 3.00
N LYS A 236 -7.07 -10.16 2.97
CA LYS A 236 -6.72 -8.97 3.79
C LYS A 236 -6.65 -9.32 5.28
N TYR A 237 -7.62 -10.04 5.81
CA TYR A 237 -7.62 -10.47 7.22
C TYR A 237 -6.53 -11.50 7.52
N VAL A 238 -6.29 -12.44 6.61
CA VAL A 238 -5.16 -13.38 6.70
C VAL A 238 -3.82 -12.65 6.74
N ILE A 239 -3.64 -11.63 5.91
CA ILE A 239 -2.45 -10.78 5.88
C ILE A 239 -2.24 -10.07 7.21
N ASN A 240 -3.27 -9.45 7.78
CA ASN A 240 -3.15 -8.74 9.05
C ASN A 240 -2.75 -9.69 10.19
N ASP A 241 -3.32 -10.88 10.24
CA ASP A 241 -2.94 -11.90 11.22
C ASP A 241 -1.51 -12.41 11.02
N ALA A 242 -1.13 -12.73 9.77
CA ALA A 242 0.18 -13.31 9.49
C ALA A 242 1.31 -12.30 9.64
N PHE A 243 1.22 -11.17 8.98
CA PHE A 243 2.30 -10.19 8.92
C PHE A 243 2.26 -9.21 10.11
N GLY A 244 1.07 -8.84 10.57
CA GLY A 244 0.89 -7.92 11.68
C GLY A 244 1.12 -8.57 13.05
N GLN A 245 0.72 -9.83 13.21
CA GLN A 245 0.76 -10.53 14.50
C GLN A 245 1.73 -11.73 14.52
N GLY A 246 2.43 -11.98 13.41
CA GLY A 246 3.38 -13.11 13.31
C GLY A 246 2.71 -14.49 13.23
N ARG A 247 1.41 -14.56 12.92
CA ARG A 247 0.67 -15.83 12.80
C ARG A 247 0.84 -16.44 11.40
N TRP A 248 2.06 -16.78 11.02
CA TRP A 248 2.43 -17.23 9.68
C TRP A 248 1.60 -18.41 9.16
N ASN A 249 1.10 -19.27 10.06
CA ASN A 249 0.24 -20.38 9.71
C ASN A 249 -1.09 -19.95 9.07
N ARG A 250 -1.55 -18.72 9.30
CA ARG A 250 -2.77 -18.17 8.69
C ARG A 250 -2.66 -18.06 7.15
N LEU A 251 -1.46 -17.96 6.60
CA LEU A 251 -1.24 -17.92 5.14
C LEU A 251 -1.65 -19.21 4.40
N ALA A 252 -1.96 -20.28 5.14
CA ALA A 252 -2.54 -21.50 4.59
C ALA A 252 -4.08 -21.48 4.53
N ASP A 253 -4.73 -20.44 5.05
CA ASP A 253 -6.18 -20.34 5.06
C ASP A 253 -6.75 -20.10 3.65
N ALA A 254 -8.01 -20.45 3.48
CA ALA A 254 -8.71 -20.30 2.22
C ALA A 254 -8.95 -18.81 1.89
N THR A 255 -8.55 -18.40 0.68
CA THR A 255 -8.78 -17.07 0.09
C THR A 255 -9.25 -17.23 -1.35
N LEU A 256 -9.68 -16.16 -2.00
CA LEU A 256 -10.06 -16.23 -3.42
C LEU A 256 -8.85 -16.57 -4.30
N ALA A 257 -7.71 -15.91 -4.06
CA ALA A 257 -6.50 -16.12 -4.86
C ALA A 257 -5.86 -17.50 -4.65
N ALA A 258 -6.10 -18.15 -3.51
CA ALA A 258 -5.63 -19.51 -3.25
C ALA A 258 -6.49 -20.59 -3.93
N ASP A 259 -7.69 -20.25 -4.41
CA ASP A 259 -8.60 -21.18 -5.11
C ASP A 259 -8.40 -21.06 -6.64
N GLU A 260 -7.98 -22.16 -7.28
CA GLU A 260 -7.70 -22.18 -8.73
C GLU A 260 -8.93 -21.76 -9.58
N ALA A 261 -10.15 -22.07 -9.13
CA ALA A 261 -11.38 -21.70 -9.83
C ALA A 261 -11.71 -20.21 -9.73
N TYR A 262 -11.26 -19.54 -8.64
CA TYR A 262 -11.61 -18.15 -8.34
C TYR A 262 -10.44 -17.18 -8.44
N SER A 263 -9.20 -17.65 -8.51
CA SER A 263 -8.01 -16.78 -8.54
C SER A 263 -8.06 -15.72 -9.64
N ARG A 264 -8.62 -16.04 -10.82
CA ARG A 264 -8.78 -15.08 -11.92
C ARG A 264 -9.71 -13.92 -11.59
N TYR A 265 -10.60 -14.09 -10.62
CA TYR A 265 -11.56 -13.08 -10.14
C TYR A 265 -11.13 -12.44 -8.82
N ALA A 266 -9.95 -12.78 -8.30
CA ALA A 266 -9.43 -12.24 -7.07
C ALA A 266 -8.61 -10.97 -7.35
N VAL A 267 -8.99 -9.85 -6.74
CA VAL A 267 -8.14 -8.66 -6.66
C VAL A 267 -7.54 -8.62 -5.26
N THR A 268 -6.25 -8.98 -5.18
CA THR A 268 -5.53 -9.09 -3.90
C THR A 268 -4.96 -7.74 -3.49
N PHE A 269 -4.98 -7.42 -2.21
CA PHE A 269 -4.46 -6.16 -1.68
C PHE A 269 -3.94 -6.33 -0.25
N VAL A 270 -3.05 -5.45 0.17
CA VAL A 270 -2.56 -5.39 1.57
C VAL A 270 -3.38 -4.38 2.36
N ASP A 271 -3.48 -3.16 1.87
CA ASP A 271 -4.34 -2.10 2.38
C ASP A 271 -5.02 -1.37 1.22
N ASN A 272 -6.11 -0.65 1.53
CA ASN A 272 -6.80 0.28 0.64
C ASN A 272 -7.07 1.61 1.38
N HIS A 273 -7.80 2.53 0.76
CA HIS A 273 -8.12 3.84 1.34
C HIS A 273 -8.93 3.76 2.64
N ASP A 274 -9.71 2.72 2.86
CA ASP A 274 -10.49 2.50 4.08
C ASP A 274 -9.69 1.76 5.14
N THR A 275 -9.15 0.59 4.79
CA THR A 275 -8.37 -0.23 5.74
C THR A 275 -7.03 0.40 6.08
N GLY A 276 -6.41 1.16 5.16
CA GLY A 276 -5.14 1.85 5.35
C GLY A 276 -5.22 3.10 6.23
N ARG A 277 -6.20 3.16 7.14
CA ARG A 277 -6.37 4.20 8.17
C ARG A 277 -6.14 3.59 9.55
N PRO A 278 -5.80 4.41 10.57
CA PRO A 278 -5.72 3.96 11.94
C PRO A 278 -7.03 3.32 12.41
N LYS A 279 -6.94 2.34 13.29
CA LYS A 279 -8.12 1.67 13.87
C LYS A 279 -9.07 2.65 14.57
N ALA A 280 -8.52 3.70 15.22
CA ALA A 280 -9.31 4.77 15.83
C ALA A 280 -10.21 5.51 14.82
N ASN A 281 -9.86 5.49 13.54
CA ASN A 281 -10.60 6.12 12.43
C ASN A 281 -11.34 5.06 11.59
N GLY A 282 -11.63 3.89 12.15
CA GLY A 282 -12.36 2.81 11.47
C GLY A 282 -11.52 1.96 10.51
N GLY A 283 -10.20 2.19 10.44
CA GLY A 283 -9.30 1.41 9.59
C GLY A 283 -8.79 0.13 10.25
N ASP A 284 -7.96 -0.60 9.51
CA ASP A 284 -7.28 -1.83 9.94
C ASP A 284 -5.92 -1.94 9.23
N GLN A 285 -5.15 -0.85 9.31
CA GLN A 285 -3.87 -0.70 8.61
C GLN A 285 -2.84 -1.73 9.08
N LEU A 286 -2.12 -2.29 8.12
CA LEU A 286 -0.96 -3.13 8.40
C LEU A 286 0.27 -2.24 8.65
N TYR A 287 0.84 -2.30 9.86
CA TYR A 287 2.04 -1.53 10.22
C TYR A 287 3.34 -2.36 10.15
N ALA A 288 3.26 -3.68 10.38
CA ALA A 288 4.44 -4.54 10.40
C ALA A 288 4.57 -5.37 9.13
N ASN A 289 5.80 -5.55 8.65
CA ASN A 289 6.14 -6.42 7.52
C ASN A 289 5.39 -6.08 6.21
N VAL A 290 5.03 -4.80 6.03
CA VAL A 290 4.22 -4.30 4.89
C VAL A 290 4.83 -4.71 3.53
N LEU A 291 6.17 -4.60 3.40
CA LEU A 291 6.83 -4.99 2.16
C LEU A 291 6.79 -6.49 1.91
N ALA A 292 6.92 -7.32 2.96
CA ALA A 292 6.79 -8.78 2.86
C ALA A 292 5.34 -9.19 2.47
N ALA A 293 4.33 -8.46 2.98
CA ALA A 293 2.93 -8.66 2.58
C ALA A 293 2.69 -8.29 1.10
N ASN A 294 3.30 -7.20 0.62
CA ASN A 294 3.28 -6.87 -0.81
C ASN A 294 4.01 -7.93 -1.66
N ALA A 295 5.14 -8.47 -1.18
CA ALA A 295 5.82 -9.58 -1.86
C ALA A 295 4.91 -10.82 -1.95
N TYR A 296 4.10 -11.10 -0.92
CA TYR A 296 3.13 -12.18 -0.92
C TYR A 296 2.06 -11.98 -2.00
N ILE A 297 1.31 -10.86 -2.01
CA ILE A 297 0.28 -10.62 -3.03
C ILE A 297 0.84 -10.58 -4.45
N LEU A 298 2.07 -10.07 -4.62
CA LEU A 298 2.74 -10.01 -5.93
C LEU A 298 3.27 -11.38 -6.40
N THR A 299 3.38 -12.37 -5.50
CA THR A 299 3.77 -13.76 -5.84
C THR A 299 2.55 -14.68 -5.99
N MET A 300 1.43 -14.37 -5.34
CA MET A 300 0.17 -15.10 -5.47
C MET A 300 -0.43 -14.96 -6.88
N PRO A 301 -1.28 -15.92 -7.32
CA PRO A 301 -2.22 -15.68 -8.42
C PRO A 301 -3.16 -14.51 -8.09
N GLY A 302 -4.06 -14.19 -9.00
CA GLY A 302 -4.95 -13.03 -8.87
C GLY A 302 -4.36 -11.76 -9.47
N THR A 303 -5.11 -10.67 -9.36
CA THR A 303 -4.71 -9.33 -9.78
C THR A 303 -4.25 -8.54 -8.55
N PRO A 304 -2.94 -8.41 -8.30
CA PRO A 304 -2.47 -7.65 -7.15
C PRO A 304 -2.73 -6.15 -7.34
N CYS A 305 -3.33 -5.53 -6.32
CA CYS A 305 -3.56 -4.10 -6.21
C CYS A 305 -2.63 -3.51 -5.16
N VAL A 306 -1.66 -2.71 -5.60
CA VAL A 306 -0.71 -2.01 -4.72
C VAL A 306 -1.36 -0.72 -4.23
N PHE A 307 -1.28 -0.46 -2.94
CA PHE A 307 -1.80 0.77 -2.34
C PHE A 307 -0.81 1.93 -2.51
N LEU A 308 -1.29 3.13 -2.85
CA LEU A 308 -0.42 4.28 -3.14
C LEU A 308 0.55 4.62 -2.00
N ARG A 309 0.11 4.54 -0.73
CA ARG A 309 1.00 4.78 0.41
C ARG A 309 2.16 3.77 0.44
N HIS A 310 1.89 2.49 0.16
CA HIS A 310 2.94 1.47 0.08
C HIS A 310 3.88 1.74 -1.09
N TRP A 311 3.33 2.16 -2.26
CA TRP A 311 4.14 2.56 -3.41
C TRP A 311 5.08 3.71 -3.08
N LYS A 312 4.60 4.74 -2.40
CA LYS A 312 5.42 5.88 -1.99
C LYS A 312 6.54 5.47 -1.02
N MET A 313 6.22 4.60 -0.03
CA MET A 313 7.17 4.17 1.00
C MET A 313 8.23 3.19 0.50
N TYR A 314 7.86 2.28 -0.40
CA TYR A 314 8.71 1.15 -0.81
C TYR A 314 8.86 1.10 -2.34
N LYS A 315 8.98 2.25 -2.98
CA LYS A 315 8.90 2.39 -4.45
C LYS A 315 9.85 1.46 -5.20
N GLN A 316 11.13 1.44 -4.84
CA GLN A 316 12.13 0.66 -5.57
C GLN A 316 11.97 -0.84 -5.32
N SER A 317 11.70 -1.24 -4.08
CA SER A 317 11.43 -2.63 -3.74
C SER A 317 10.17 -3.14 -4.43
N LEU A 318 9.11 -2.35 -4.48
CA LEU A 318 7.88 -2.69 -5.21
C LEU A 318 8.12 -2.77 -6.72
N LYS A 319 8.90 -1.86 -7.30
CA LYS A 319 9.32 -1.95 -8.71
C LYS A 319 10.04 -3.27 -8.99
N ARG A 320 10.98 -3.68 -8.13
CA ARG A 320 11.71 -4.96 -8.26
C ARG A 320 10.78 -6.16 -8.13
N LEU A 321 9.86 -6.16 -7.18
CA LEU A 321 8.86 -7.23 -7.01
C LEU A 321 7.92 -7.34 -8.22
N ILE A 322 7.42 -6.21 -8.74
CA ILE A 322 6.57 -6.16 -9.93
C ILE A 322 7.36 -6.63 -11.17
N ALA A 323 8.61 -6.19 -11.33
CA ALA A 323 9.47 -6.64 -12.42
C ALA A 323 9.74 -8.15 -12.33
N THR A 324 9.92 -8.70 -11.12
CA THR A 324 10.09 -10.15 -10.89
C THR A 324 8.83 -10.91 -11.29
N ARG A 325 7.63 -10.43 -10.90
CA ARG A 325 6.35 -10.99 -11.35
C ARG A 325 6.24 -11.05 -12.88
N LYS A 326 6.63 -9.96 -13.56
CA LYS A 326 6.66 -9.90 -15.04
C LYS A 326 7.70 -10.84 -15.64
N ALA A 327 8.89 -10.95 -15.06
CA ALA A 327 9.98 -11.81 -15.51
C ALA A 327 9.60 -13.30 -15.45
N VAL A 328 8.94 -13.74 -14.38
CA VAL A 328 8.43 -15.10 -14.21
C VAL A 328 7.19 -15.37 -15.08
N GLY A 329 6.49 -14.32 -15.49
CA GLY A 329 5.22 -14.43 -16.22
C GLY A 329 4.06 -14.87 -15.33
N LEU A 330 3.97 -14.37 -14.11
CA LEU A 330 2.84 -14.61 -13.22
C LEU A 330 1.60 -13.84 -13.70
N THR A 331 0.46 -14.51 -13.69
CA THR A 331 -0.85 -14.00 -14.08
C THR A 331 -1.88 -14.20 -12.97
N ASN A 332 -3.11 -13.75 -13.20
CA ASN A 332 -4.23 -14.03 -12.29
C ASN A 332 -4.71 -15.49 -12.33
N GLN A 333 -4.19 -16.31 -13.26
CA GLN A 333 -4.50 -17.74 -13.40
C GLN A 333 -3.27 -18.62 -13.18
N SER A 334 -2.20 -18.09 -12.63
CA SER A 334 -1.02 -18.86 -12.24
C SER A 334 -1.37 -19.90 -11.19
N LYS A 335 -0.68 -21.06 -11.23
CA LYS A 335 -0.96 -22.16 -10.30
C LYS A 335 -0.02 -22.12 -9.10
N ILE A 336 -0.57 -22.25 -7.92
CA ILE A 336 0.20 -22.53 -6.71
C ILE A 336 0.61 -23.99 -6.74
N ILE A 337 1.92 -24.26 -6.78
CA ILE A 337 2.48 -25.61 -6.78
C ILE A 337 3.01 -26.01 -5.41
N LYS A 338 3.18 -25.05 -4.50
CA LYS A 338 3.57 -25.30 -3.12
C LYS A 338 3.05 -24.17 -2.24
N ALA A 339 2.41 -24.52 -1.12
CA ALA A 339 1.98 -23.60 -0.07
C ALA A 339 2.13 -24.34 1.27
N GLU A 340 3.22 -24.07 2.00
CA GLU A 340 3.54 -24.76 3.26
C GLU A 340 3.72 -23.76 4.38
N ALA A 341 2.90 -23.87 5.41
CA ALA A 341 2.94 -23.05 6.60
C ALA A 341 3.69 -23.74 7.75
N SER A 342 4.36 -22.94 8.54
CA SER A 342 4.91 -23.30 9.85
C SER A 342 4.55 -22.25 10.89
N ALA A 343 4.86 -22.51 12.15
CA ALA A 343 4.63 -21.52 13.21
C ALA A 343 5.45 -20.23 13.01
N LYS A 344 6.58 -20.29 12.30
CA LYS A 344 7.53 -19.17 12.15
C LYS A 344 7.66 -18.62 10.73
N GLY A 345 7.07 -19.27 9.74
CA GLY A 345 7.19 -18.84 8.36
C GLY A 345 6.28 -19.58 7.39
N PHE A 346 6.37 -19.18 6.12
CA PHE A 346 5.56 -19.73 5.04
C PHE A 346 6.40 -19.86 3.77
N THR A 347 6.19 -20.93 3.02
CA THR A 347 6.80 -21.17 1.71
C THR A 347 5.71 -21.20 0.65
N LEU A 348 5.81 -20.32 -0.34
CA LEU A 348 4.92 -20.27 -1.50
C LEU A 348 5.73 -20.51 -2.77
N CYS A 349 5.28 -21.41 -3.63
CA CYS A 349 5.81 -21.53 -4.98
C CYS A 349 4.68 -21.43 -6.00
N THR A 350 4.77 -20.46 -6.91
CA THR A 350 3.77 -20.19 -7.93
C THR A 350 4.36 -20.37 -9.32
N GLN A 351 3.66 -21.09 -10.20
CA GLN A 351 4.05 -21.35 -11.58
C GLN A 351 3.61 -20.19 -12.47
N GLY A 352 4.55 -19.53 -13.11
CA GLY A 352 4.31 -18.58 -14.19
C GLY A 352 4.55 -19.19 -15.57
N THR A 353 4.34 -18.40 -16.61
CA THR A 353 4.51 -18.85 -18.02
C THR A 353 5.97 -18.97 -18.44
N LYS A 354 6.89 -18.31 -17.72
CA LYS A 354 8.33 -18.27 -18.03
C LYS A 354 9.21 -18.93 -16.97
N GLY A 355 8.62 -19.40 -15.88
CA GLY A 355 9.35 -20.01 -14.78
C GLY A 355 8.51 -20.10 -13.52
N LYS A 356 9.17 -20.34 -12.38
CA LYS A 356 8.54 -20.44 -11.05
C LYS A 356 9.04 -19.31 -10.16
N ALA A 357 8.16 -18.81 -9.30
CA ALA A 357 8.50 -17.90 -8.20
C ALA A 357 8.41 -18.67 -6.89
N LEU A 358 9.48 -18.70 -6.11
CA LEU A 358 9.56 -19.32 -4.79
C LEU A 358 9.74 -18.21 -3.75
N LEU A 359 8.71 -17.94 -2.96
CA LEU A 359 8.72 -16.95 -1.89
C LEU A 359 8.84 -17.63 -0.54
N LEU A 360 9.82 -17.19 0.24
CA LEU A 360 10.03 -17.58 1.63
C LEU A 360 9.67 -16.39 2.52
N LEU A 361 8.76 -16.59 3.48
CA LEU A 361 8.26 -15.56 4.41
C LEU A 361 8.57 -15.95 5.85
N GLY A 362 8.97 -14.97 6.67
CA GLY A 362 9.33 -15.20 8.07
C GLY A 362 10.61 -16.01 8.20
N GLU A 363 10.62 -16.99 9.11
CA GLU A 363 11.75 -17.89 9.36
C GLU A 363 11.46 -19.27 8.76
N VAL A 364 12.03 -19.54 7.60
CA VAL A 364 11.93 -20.84 6.92
C VAL A 364 13.29 -21.55 7.03
N ASN A 365 13.35 -22.60 7.84
CA ASN A 365 14.53 -23.44 7.96
C ASN A 365 14.59 -24.47 6.84
N ASN A 366 15.81 -24.78 6.35
CA ASN A 366 16.07 -25.80 5.33
C ASN A 366 15.28 -25.60 4.02
N ALA A 367 15.08 -24.35 3.59
CA ALA A 367 14.43 -24.04 2.32
C ALA A 367 15.19 -24.70 1.14
N GLN A 368 14.45 -25.45 0.32
CA GLN A 368 15.00 -26.08 -0.88
C GLN A 368 15.06 -25.04 -2.00
N THR A 369 16.21 -24.40 -2.15
CA THR A 369 16.45 -23.36 -3.17
C THR A 369 17.34 -23.84 -4.34
N ALA A 370 17.70 -25.11 -4.38
CA ALA A 370 18.42 -25.70 -5.52
C ALA A 370 17.57 -25.59 -6.81
N GLY A 371 18.15 -25.07 -7.89
CA GLY A 371 17.43 -24.78 -9.15
C GLY A 371 16.73 -23.41 -9.14
N TYR A 372 17.03 -22.56 -8.15
CA TYR A 372 16.51 -21.20 -8.07
C TYR A 372 17.62 -20.18 -7.82
N GLN A 373 17.46 -18.98 -8.39
CA GLN A 373 18.31 -17.82 -8.16
C GLN A 373 17.54 -16.77 -7.35
N LEU A 374 18.23 -16.05 -6.45
CA LEU A 374 17.62 -14.97 -5.67
C LEU A 374 17.31 -13.78 -6.58
N ALA A 375 16.06 -13.33 -6.57
CA ALA A 375 15.61 -12.16 -7.34
C ALA A 375 15.53 -10.90 -6.47
N VAL A 376 14.81 -10.99 -5.33
CA VAL A 376 14.61 -9.86 -4.40
C VAL A 376 14.57 -10.40 -2.98
N GLU A 377 15.15 -9.67 -2.05
CA GLU A 377 15.00 -9.94 -0.62
C GLU A 377 14.78 -8.66 0.18
N GLY A 378 14.21 -8.81 1.35
CA GLY A 378 13.98 -7.75 2.30
C GLY A 378 13.59 -8.30 3.67
N PRO A 379 13.22 -7.45 4.62
CA PRO A 379 12.80 -7.89 5.95
C PRO A 379 11.68 -8.93 5.86
N LYS A 380 11.89 -10.08 6.49
CA LYS A 380 10.95 -11.21 6.58
C LYS A 380 10.53 -11.83 5.24
N TYR A 381 11.23 -11.56 4.11
CA TYR A 381 10.98 -12.27 2.86
C TYR A 381 12.24 -12.46 2.00
N LYS A 382 12.23 -13.57 1.23
CA LYS A 382 13.16 -13.82 0.12
C LYS A 382 12.38 -14.38 -1.05
N LEU A 383 12.49 -13.74 -2.21
CA LEU A 383 11.85 -14.16 -3.45
C LEU A 383 12.92 -14.69 -4.41
N TYR A 384 12.82 -15.97 -4.70
CA TYR A 384 13.63 -16.66 -5.68
C TYR A 384 12.83 -16.91 -6.95
N VAL A 385 13.52 -17.07 -8.06
CA VAL A 385 12.93 -17.52 -9.33
C VAL A 385 13.72 -18.71 -9.86
N SER A 386 13.08 -19.60 -10.61
CA SER A 386 13.77 -20.75 -11.19
C SER A 386 14.94 -20.30 -12.07
N ASP A 387 16.01 -21.13 -12.13
CA ASP A 387 17.16 -20.88 -13.00
C ASP A 387 16.71 -20.70 -14.45
N GLY A 388 17.36 -19.79 -15.18
CA GLY A 388 17.00 -19.45 -16.56
C GLY A 388 15.97 -18.33 -16.71
N VAL A 389 15.29 -17.86 -15.63
CA VAL A 389 14.48 -16.63 -15.69
C VAL A 389 15.40 -15.43 -15.81
N ASP A 390 15.14 -14.58 -16.80
CA ASP A 390 15.93 -13.35 -17.00
C ASP A 390 15.59 -12.29 -15.93
N LEU A 391 16.56 -11.95 -15.11
CA LEU A 391 16.46 -10.93 -14.06
C LEU A 391 17.13 -9.59 -14.43
N THR A 392 17.52 -9.38 -15.68
CA THR A 392 18.23 -8.16 -16.12
C THR A 392 17.43 -6.91 -15.75
N ALA A 393 16.13 -6.86 -16.04
CA ALA A 393 15.26 -5.75 -15.70
C ALA A 393 15.09 -5.55 -14.18
N VAL A 394 15.08 -6.65 -13.40
CA VAL A 394 14.98 -6.58 -11.92
C VAL A 394 16.26 -5.99 -11.34
N LYS A 395 17.42 -6.46 -11.80
CA LYS A 395 18.74 -6.03 -11.33
C LYS A 395 19.07 -4.58 -11.72
N ALA A 396 18.47 -4.07 -12.80
CA ALA A 396 18.63 -2.68 -13.22
C ALA A 396 17.91 -1.68 -12.28
N ILE A 397 16.93 -2.13 -11.48
CA ILE A 397 16.23 -1.30 -10.51
C ILE A 397 17.04 -1.29 -9.21
N LYS A 398 17.49 -0.09 -8.78
CA LYS A 398 18.18 0.07 -7.49
C LYS A 398 17.21 -0.21 -6.33
N GLY A 399 17.74 -0.72 -5.19
CA GLY A 399 16.97 -0.84 -3.96
C GLY A 399 16.74 0.53 -3.29
N GLU A 400 15.85 0.60 -2.29
CA GLU A 400 15.63 1.82 -1.51
C GLU A 400 16.95 2.33 -0.91
N ASP A 401 17.75 1.43 -0.36
CA ASP A 401 19.05 1.76 0.24
C ASP A 401 20.13 2.17 -0.77
N GLU A 402 20.00 1.79 -2.04
CA GLU A 402 21.03 2.06 -3.08
C GLU A 402 20.91 3.45 -3.70
N GLY A 403 19.76 4.10 -3.57
CA GLY A 403 19.48 5.45 -4.06
C GLY A 403 19.41 6.50 -2.96
N PHE A 404 19.15 6.09 -1.72
CA PHE A 404 19.04 6.97 -0.58
C PHE A 404 20.42 7.19 0.06
N LYS A 405 20.83 8.45 0.12
CA LYS A 405 21.98 8.89 0.88
C LYS A 405 21.49 9.89 1.93
N ALA A 406 21.41 9.43 3.18
CA ALA A 406 21.12 10.33 4.28
C ALA A 406 22.17 11.47 4.33
N PRO A 407 21.76 12.68 4.71
CA PRO A 407 22.70 13.72 5.06
C PRO A 407 23.71 13.23 6.11
N ASP A 408 24.97 13.61 5.99
CA ASP A 408 26.06 13.12 6.83
C ASP A 408 25.86 13.40 8.35
N PHE A 409 25.03 14.39 8.68
CA PHE A 409 24.64 14.71 10.06
C PHE A 409 23.58 13.74 10.63
N CYS A 410 22.94 12.90 9.83
CA CYS A 410 21.99 11.89 10.29
C CYS A 410 22.78 10.66 10.76
N GLN A 411 23.00 10.56 12.06
CA GLN A 411 23.77 9.47 12.66
C GLN A 411 22.92 8.65 13.62
N VAL A 412 23.02 7.31 13.51
CA VAL A 412 22.39 6.33 14.41
C VAL A 412 23.46 5.64 15.23
N LYS A 413 23.31 5.62 16.55
CA LYS A 413 24.20 4.88 17.46
C LYS A 413 23.79 3.41 17.50
N VAL A 414 24.75 2.52 17.74
CA VAL A 414 24.45 1.10 17.93
C VAL A 414 23.52 0.92 19.14
N GLY A 415 22.42 0.20 18.93
CA GLY A 415 21.38 -0.01 19.96
C GLY A 415 20.41 1.15 20.17
N GLU A 416 20.57 2.25 19.42
CA GLU A 416 19.63 3.37 19.47
C GLU A 416 18.36 3.04 18.69
N ARG A 417 17.20 3.39 19.27
CA ARG A 417 15.92 3.43 18.56
C ARG A 417 15.65 4.86 18.19
N CYS A 418 15.56 5.16 16.89
CA CYS A 418 15.41 6.53 16.41
C CYS A 418 14.74 6.59 15.06
N ALA A 419 14.29 7.78 14.71
CA ALA A 419 13.82 8.13 13.37
C ALA A 419 14.20 9.57 13.06
N PHE A 420 14.38 9.87 11.77
CA PHE A 420 14.66 11.19 11.23
C PHE A 420 13.47 11.70 10.43
N PHE A 421 13.18 12.98 10.52
CA PHE A 421 12.13 13.61 9.74
C PHE A 421 12.63 14.89 9.08
N GLU A 422 12.59 14.93 7.76
CA GLU A 422 12.81 16.13 6.97
C GLU A 422 11.49 16.89 6.88
N ALA A 423 11.39 17.99 7.62
CA ALA A 423 10.17 18.75 7.72
C ALA A 423 9.93 19.64 6.49
N PRO A 424 8.68 19.77 6.02
CA PRO A 424 8.33 20.76 5.00
C PRO A 424 8.74 22.19 5.42
N ALA A 425 9.11 23.02 4.46
CA ALA A 425 9.61 24.37 4.73
C ALA A 425 8.61 25.29 5.47
N ASN A 426 7.33 25.01 5.35
CA ASN A 426 6.25 25.76 6.02
C ASN A 426 5.95 25.24 7.45
N TRP A 427 6.65 24.21 7.94
CA TRP A 427 6.51 23.74 9.32
C TRP A 427 7.49 24.50 10.22
N ASN A 428 6.97 25.56 10.85
CA ASN A 428 7.80 26.55 11.56
C ASN A 428 7.92 26.30 13.06
N ASN A 429 7.15 25.34 13.62
CA ASN A 429 7.20 24.99 15.03
C ASN A 429 8.20 23.86 15.29
N THR A 430 8.39 23.51 16.56
CA THR A 430 9.15 22.31 16.94
C THR A 430 8.45 21.08 16.42
N ILE A 431 9.19 20.22 15.73
CA ILE A 431 8.66 18.94 15.27
C ILE A 431 8.55 18.01 16.47
N THR A 432 7.40 17.36 16.58
CA THR A 432 7.11 16.34 17.58
C THR A 432 6.96 14.96 16.92
N CYS A 433 7.22 13.91 17.67
CA CYS A 433 7.12 12.53 17.26
C CYS A 433 6.15 11.79 18.17
N TRP A 434 5.23 11.05 17.57
CA TRP A 434 4.37 10.07 18.21
C TRP A 434 4.71 8.70 17.66
N GLN A 435 5.25 7.79 18.48
CA GLN A 435 5.69 6.46 18.07
C GLN A 435 5.13 5.40 19.01
N TRP A 436 4.58 4.34 18.44
CA TRP A 436 3.88 3.27 19.17
C TRP A 436 4.11 1.89 18.54
N ASP A 437 3.76 0.86 19.29
CA ASP A 437 3.51 -0.50 18.83
C ASP A 437 2.16 -1.01 19.37
N ASN A 438 1.88 -2.31 19.24
CA ASN A 438 0.61 -2.90 19.71
C ASN A 438 0.33 -2.72 21.20
N ASN A 439 1.36 -2.56 22.02
CA ASN A 439 1.25 -2.61 23.48
C ASN A 439 1.77 -1.36 24.18
N TYR A 440 2.55 -0.53 23.49
CA TYR A 440 3.26 0.55 24.13
C TYR A 440 3.38 1.80 23.24
N ASN A 441 3.25 2.97 23.86
CA ASN A 441 3.58 4.24 23.22
C ASN A 441 4.93 4.74 23.77
N TYR A 442 5.90 4.89 22.87
CA TYR A 442 7.28 5.26 23.21
C TYR A 442 7.48 6.76 23.42
N THR A 443 6.46 7.57 23.16
CA THR A 443 6.49 9.03 23.22
C THR A 443 5.58 9.59 24.31
N GLY A 444 5.15 8.74 25.26
CA GLY A 444 4.20 9.09 26.31
C GLY A 444 2.75 9.10 25.78
N ASN A 445 1.78 8.89 26.64
CA ASN A 445 0.39 8.71 26.24
C ASN A 445 -0.38 10.04 26.03
N GLN A 446 0.31 11.11 25.65
CA GLN A 446 -0.29 12.42 25.42
C GLN A 446 0.16 13.01 24.08
N TRP A 447 -0.78 13.26 23.20
CA TRP A 447 -0.55 13.94 21.92
C TRP A 447 -0.04 15.37 22.16
N PRO A 448 0.92 15.87 21.37
CA PRO A 448 1.51 15.31 20.15
C PRO A 448 2.79 14.49 20.38
N GLY A 449 2.99 13.89 21.53
CA GLY A 449 4.16 13.11 21.87
C GLY A 449 5.33 13.96 22.34
N VAL A 450 6.55 13.60 21.93
CA VAL A 450 7.77 14.28 22.40
C VAL A 450 8.42 15.11 21.30
N ALA A 451 9.07 16.19 21.70
CA ALA A 451 9.82 17.06 20.81
C ALA A 451 11.03 16.32 20.22
N CYS A 452 11.22 16.46 18.92
CA CYS A 452 12.42 16.00 18.22
C CYS A 452 13.55 17.03 18.37
N THR A 453 14.78 16.55 18.19
CA THR A 453 15.97 17.41 18.16
C THR A 453 16.32 17.73 16.71
N LYS A 454 16.48 19.00 16.36
CA LYS A 454 16.99 19.40 15.04
C LYS A 454 18.45 18.95 14.91
N VAL A 455 18.76 18.15 13.89
CA VAL A 455 20.09 17.58 13.69
C VAL A 455 20.86 18.23 12.53
N GLY A 456 20.15 18.91 11.63
CA GLY A 456 20.80 19.61 10.52
C GLY A 456 19.83 20.26 9.57
N THR A 457 20.39 20.74 8.46
CA THR A 457 19.67 21.32 7.33
C THR A 457 20.22 20.73 6.05
N THR A 458 19.35 20.28 5.16
CA THR A 458 19.72 19.71 3.85
C THR A 458 20.26 20.79 2.91
N ALA A 459 20.89 20.39 1.82
CA ALA A 459 21.36 21.30 0.79
C ALA A 459 20.23 22.16 0.17
N ASN A 460 19.00 21.67 0.21
CA ASN A 460 17.80 22.36 -0.28
C ASN A 460 17.15 23.26 0.79
N GLY A 461 17.78 23.40 1.97
CA GLY A 461 17.31 24.27 3.04
C GLY A 461 16.27 23.62 3.97
N ALA A 462 15.85 22.39 3.76
CA ALA A 462 14.91 21.69 4.63
C ALA A 462 15.55 21.30 5.96
N HIS A 463 14.81 21.43 7.06
CA HIS A 463 15.28 21.09 8.40
C HIS A 463 15.04 19.62 8.70
N VAL A 464 16.06 18.93 9.19
CA VAL A 464 15.96 17.53 9.60
C VAL A 464 15.97 17.44 11.12
N TRP A 465 15.00 16.70 11.64
CA TRP A 465 14.76 16.48 13.06
C TRP A 465 14.94 15.01 13.40
N LYS A 466 15.41 14.69 14.58
CA LYS A 466 15.62 13.32 15.07
C LYS A 466 14.85 13.09 16.35
N TRP A 467 14.08 12.01 16.37
CA TRP A 467 13.56 11.40 17.58
C TRP A 467 14.45 10.22 18.01
N THR A 468 14.67 10.06 19.31
CA THR A 468 15.47 8.96 19.86
C THR A 468 14.81 8.37 21.08
N TRP A 469 15.00 7.07 21.26
CA TRP A 469 14.58 6.31 22.42
C TRP A 469 15.65 5.37 22.91
N ASP A 470 15.75 5.21 24.24
CA ASP A 470 16.70 4.29 24.87
C ASP A 470 16.08 2.88 24.96
N ASN A 471 16.52 1.96 24.13
CA ASN A 471 16.05 0.57 24.11
C ASN A 471 16.30 -0.20 25.41
N ALA A 472 17.20 0.27 26.30
CA ALA A 472 17.47 -0.40 27.56
C ALA A 472 16.29 -0.35 28.54
N LYS A 473 15.35 0.56 28.33
CA LYS A 473 14.19 0.78 29.23
C LYS A 473 12.94 -0.01 28.84
N HIS A 474 12.84 -0.47 27.61
CA HIS A 474 11.67 -1.18 27.08
C HIS A 474 12.14 -2.29 26.17
N GLY A 475 11.62 -3.49 26.35
CA GLY A 475 11.97 -4.69 25.60
C GLY A 475 11.76 -4.58 24.08
N SER A 476 11.87 -5.69 23.39
CA SER A 476 11.65 -5.77 21.94
C SER A 476 10.24 -5.30 21.59
N ALA A 477 10.11 -4.57 20.47
CA ALA A 477 8.85 -4.15 19.93
C ALA A 477 7.94 -5.37 19.60
N SER A 478 6.64 -5.20 19.80
CA SER A 478 5.65 -6.28 19.69
C SER A 478 4.95 -6.36 18.33
N GLY A 479 5.52 -5.78 17.28
CA GLY A 479 4.94 -5.68 15.95
C GLY A 479 3.97 -4.49 15.78
N ASN A 480 3.51 -4.24 14.55
CA ASN A 480 2.63 -3.11 14.19
C ASN A 480 3.13 -1.76 14.71
N GLU A 481 4.41 -1.47 14.48
CA GLU A 481 5.00 -0.21 14.89
C GLU A 481 4.63 0.92 13.95
N GLY A 482 4.14 2.02 14.51
CA GLY A 482 3.80 3.23 13.76
C GLY A 482 4.53 4.46 14.26
N VAL A 483 4.63 5.48 13.41
CA VAL A 483 5.17 6.79 13.74
C VAL A 483 4.41 7.91 13.03
N ILE A 484 4.17 9.00 13.75
CA ILE A 484 3.68 10.27 13.21
C ILE A 484 4.67 11.36 13.58
N PHE A 485 4.98 12.24 12.63
CA PHE A 485 5.65 13.51 12.90
C PHE A 485 4.65 14.65 12.75
N SER A 486 4.73 15.66 13.59
CA SER A 486 3.84 16.80 13.51
C SER A 486 4.53 18.11 13.83
N ASN A 487 3.97 19.20 13.32
CA ASN A 487 4.37 20.57 13.60
C ASN A 487 3.71 21.03 14.91
N SER A 488 4.18 20.49 16.06
CA SER A 488 3.56 20.69 17.39
C SER A 488 2.09 20.27 17.45
N GLY A 489 1.73 19.17 16.73
CA GLY A 489 0.39 18.59 16.73
C GLY A 489 -0.38 18.77 15.43
N ASN A 490 -0.20 19.88 14.71
CA ASN A 490 -0.87 20.16 13.44
C ASN A 490 -0.08 21.20 12.61
N PRO A 491 0.16 21.00 11.31
CA PRO A 491 -0.13 19.78 10.52
C PRO A 491 0.72 18.58 10.97
N GLN A 492 0.36 17.39 10.51
CA GLN A 492 1.04 16.14 10.80
C GLN A 492 1.20 15.26 9.56
N THR A 493 2.11 14.28 9.63
CA THR A 493 2.17 13.21 8.63
C THR A 493 0.96 12.29 8.76
N ALA A 494 0.74 11.46 7.76
CA ALA A 494 -0.05 10.25 7.95
C ALA A 494 0.58 9.34 9.04
N ASP A 495 -0.15 8.33 9.48
CA ASP A 495 0.40 7.22 10.24
C ASP A 495 1.35 6.45 9.32
N LEU A 496 2.63 6.46 9.66
CA LEU A 496 3.69 5.82 8.87
C LEU A 496 4.17 4.57 9.59
N PRO A 497 4.52 3.48 8.87
CA PRO A 497 5.22 2.36 9.47
C PRO A 497 6.55 2.82 10.06
N PHE A 498 6.86 2.40 11.27
CA PHE A 498 8.13 2.74 11.90
C PHE A 498 9.24 1.77 11.45
N GLU A 499 10.34 2.34 10.96
CA GLU A 499 11.61 1.63 10.72
C GLU A 499 12.69 2.26 11.60
N ASN A 500 13.45 1.45 12.33
CA ASN A 500 14.52 1.98 13.19
C ASN A 500 15.63 2.60 12.34
N GLY A 501 15.96 3.87 12.60
CA GLY A 501 16.86 4.65 11.77
C GLY A 501 16.20 5.20 10.50
N GLY A 502 14.90 5.02 10.33
CA GLY A 502 14.14 5.52 9.18
C GLY A 502 14.28 7.02 8.98
N TYR A 503 14.50 7.43 7.76
CA TYR A 503 14.49 8.83 7.31
C TYR A 503 13.20 9.10 6.56
N TYR A 504 12.38 9.97 7.09
CA TYR A 504 11.03 10.26 6.61
C TYR A 504 10.92 11.68 6.06
N THR A 505 10.05 11.84 5.09
CA THR A 505 9.48 13.12 4.66
C THR A 505 7.97 13.09 4.88
N ILE A 506 7.26 14.13 4.46
CA ILE A 506 5.79 14.14 4.46
C ILE A 506 5.22 13.01 3.58
N ASP A 507 5.96 12.56 2.58
CA ASP A 507 5.60 11.48 1.67
C ASP A 507 5.89 10.06 2.21
N GLY A 508 6.48 9.94 3.40
CA GLY A 508 6.80 8.69 4.05
C GLY A 508 8.29 8.36 4.13
N LEU A 509 8.60 7.07 4.29
CA LEU A 509 9.98 6.57 4.43
C LEU A 509 10.75 6.72 3.12
N GLN A 510 11.90 7.39 3.19
CA GLN A 510 12.81 7.59 2.04
C GLN A 510 13.97 6.58 2.04
N GLY A 511 14.34 6.05 3.20
CA GLY A 511 15.39 5.06 3.40
C GLY A 511 15.75 4.93 4.86
N VAL A 512 16.74 4.08 5.16
CA VAL A 512 17.16 3.79 6.55
C VAL A 512 18.61 4.22 6.74
N VAL A 513 18.84 5.06 7.74
CA VAL A 513 20.18 5.42 8.21
C VAL A 513 20.70 4.26 9.06
N LYS A 514 21.72 3.58 8.56
CA LYS A 514 22.33 2.46 9.28
C LYS A 514 23.17 2.98 10.44
N PRO A 515 23.22 2.26 11.60
CA PRO A 515 24.12 2.63 12.67
C PRO A 515 25.54 2.75 12.15
N VAL A 516 26.20 3.86 12.46
CA VAL A 516 27.65 3.92 12.27
C VAL A 516 28.24 2.88 13.20
N THR A 517 28.46 1.68 12.69
CA THR A 517 29.37 0.79 13.35
C THR A 517 30.71 1.54 13.36
N THR A 518 31.17 1.95 14.52
CA THR A 518 32.59 2.23 14.75
C THR A 518 33.31 0.89 14.65
N GLY A 519 33.04 0.18 13.55
CA GLY A 519 33.78 -0.98 13.11
C GLY A 519 35.00 -0.43 12.42
N ILE A 520 36.13 -0.91 12.84
CA ILE A 520 37.43 -0.79 12.18
C ILE A 520 37.19 -0.64 10.67
N THR A 521 37.27 0.57 10.13
CA THR A 521 37.34 0.82 8.70
C THR A 521 38.45 -0.07 8.19
N SER A 522 38.17 -0.90 7.19
CA SER A 522 39.20 -1.68 6.52
C SER A 522 40.35 -0.74 6.16
N PRO A 523 41.60 -1.06 6.50
CA PRO A 523 42.71 -0.20 6.16
C PRO A 523 42.65 0.07 4.67
N LEU A 524 42.76 1.32 4.28
CA LEU A 524 43.07 1.70 2.89
C LEU A 524 44.12 0.71 2.37
N GLN A 525 43.81 0.01 1.28
CA GLN A 525 44.78 -0.81 0.58
C GLN A 525 45.95 0.12 0.13
N SER A 526 47.01 0.16 0.95
CA SER A 526 48.27 0.66 0.46
C SER A 526 48.90 -0.44 -0.37
N THR A 527 49.06 -0.19 -1.65
CA THR A 527 49.92 -0.97 -2.53
C THR A 527 51.37 -0.79 -2.11
N ALA A 528 51.84 -1.52 -1.13
CA ALA A 528 53.24 -1.73 -0.87
C ALA A 528 53.46 -2.98 -0.03
N SER A 529 54.27 -3.87 -0.53
CA SER A 529 54.71 -5.10 0.07
C SER A 529 55.56 -4.86 1.33
N ASN A 530 54.91 -4.86 2.52
CA ASN A 530 55.52 -5.15 3.81
C ASN A 530 54.35 -5.44 4.77
N LYS A 531 54.42 -6.56 5.47
CA LYS A 531 53.39 -7.09 6.41
C LYS A 531 53.28 -6.26 7.69
N SER A 532 52.89 -4.99 7.57
CA SER A 532 52.62 -4.10 8.71
C SER A 532 51.21 -4.32 9.21
N MET A 533 51.04 -4.66 10.50
CA MET A 533 49.75 -4.97 11.15
C MET A 533 49.36 -3.81 12.07
N PRO A 534 48.12 -3.29 11.97
CA PRO A 534 47.66 -2.22 12.85
C PRO A 534 47.45 -2.74 14.28
N VAL A 535 47.73 -1.88 15.26
CA VAL A 535 47.60 -2.11 16.68
C VAL A 535 46.52 -1.19 17.24
N TYR A 536 45.52 -1.76 17.90
CA TYR A 536 44.43 -1.02 18.57
C TYR A 536 44.26 -1.43 20.03
N THR A 537 43.76 -0.53 20.83
CA THR A 537 43.19 -0.88 22.15
C THR A 537 41.86 -1.62 21.96
N ILE A 538 41.35 -2.28 23.01
CA ILE A 538 40.07 -3.04 22.93
C ILE A 538 38.86 -2.14 22.68
N ASP A 539 38.92 -0.88 23.05
CA ASP A 539 37.92 0.16 22.80
C ASP A 539 38.08 0.84 21.42
N GLY A 540 39.01 0.33 20.56
CA GLY A 540 39.16 0.72 19.16
C GLY A 540 40.08 1.91 18.89
N LYS A 541 40.83 2.42 19.90
CA LYS A 541 41.80 3.51 19.68
C LYS A 541 43.03 2.96 18.96
N ALA A 542 43.39 3.58 17.81
CA ALA A 542 44.60 3.21 17.08
C ALA A 542 45.88 3.65 17.84
N LEU A 543 46.82 2.72 17.98
CA LEU A 543 48.11 2.93 18.65
C LEU A 543 49.28 2.97 17.61
N GLY A 544 49.06 2.56 16.39
CA GLY A 544 50.06 2.52 15.33
C GLY A 544 50.09 1.20 14.56
N TYR A 545 51.20 0.89 13.94
CA TYR A 545 51.40 -0.32 13.16
C TYR A 545 52.64 -1.07 13.67
N THR A 546 52.60 -2.40 13.56
CA THR A 546 53.75 -3.25 13.84
C THR A 546 53.99 -4.27 12.73
N THR A 547 55.21 -4.60 12.45
CA THR A 547 55.61 -5.72 11.60
C THR A 547 55.92 -6.99 12.43
N ASP A 548 56.03 -6.86 13.78
CA ASP A 548 56.35 -7.91 14.70
C ASP A 548 55.45 -7.81 15.94
N ILE A 549 54.57 -8.83 16.14
CA ILE A 549 53.60 -8.87 17.24
C ILE A 549 54.29 -9.00 18.59
N ASP A 550 55.30 -9.82 18.69
CA ASP A 550 56.00 -10.09 19.97
C ASP A 550 56.77 -8.85 20.47
N SER A 551 57.35 -8.11 19.55
CA SER A 551 57.98 -6.84 19.84
C SER A 551 57.00 -5.77 20.29
N ALA A 552 55.84 -5.67 19.61
CA ALA A 552 54.78 -4.75 19.98
C ALA A 552 54.19 -5.07 21.36
N LEU A 553 53.96 -6.34 21.68
CA LEU A 553 53.40 -6.75 22.98
C LEU A 553 54.35 -6.46 24.17
N LYS A 554 55.65 -6.40 23.94
CA LYS A 554 56.64 -6.04 24.97
C LYS A 554 56.66 -4.55 25.31
N THR A 555 56.21 -3.70 24.40
CA THR A 555 56.24 -2.24 24.54
C THR A 555 54.87 -1.65 24.94
N LEU A 556 53.81 -2.43 24.83
CA LEU A 556 52.46 -1.98 25.17
C LEU A 556 52.21 -2.09 26.68
N PRO A 557 51.54 -1.12 27.30
CA PRO A 557 51.10 -1.22 28.71
C PRO A 557 50.21 -2.43 28.96
N LYS A 558 50.03 -2.83 30.23
CA LYS A 558 49.07 -3.88 30.61
C LYS A 558 47.68 -3.53 30.07
N GLY A 559 47.07 -4.46 29.37
CA GLY A 559 45.78 -4.23 28.74
C GLY A 559 45.41 -5.25 27.65
N THR A 560 44.28 -5.04 27.01
CA THR A 560 43.83 -5.86 25.87
C THR A 560 43.94 -5.10 24.56
N TYR A 561 44.53 -5.72 23.56
CA TYR A 561 44.86 -5.13 22.28
C TYR A 561 44.38 -5.99 21.11
N ILE A 562 44.12 -5.37 19.97
CA ILE A 562 43.83 -6.04 18.70
C ILE A 562 44.99 -5.74 17.74
N ILE A 563 45.68 -6.78 17.30
CA ILE A 563 46.80 -6.67 16.36
C ILE A 563 46.54 -7.61 15.19
N GLY A 564 46.49 -7.07 14.00
CA GLY A 564 46.28 -7.85 12.78
C GLY A 564 45.04 -8.76 12.81
N LYS A 565 43.91 -8.31 13.36
CA LYS A 565 42.64 -9.02 13.52
C LYS A 565 42.61 -10.08 14.64
N LYS A 566 43.61 -10.19 15.48
CA LYS A 566 43.63 -11.09 16.63
C LYS A 566 43.70 -10.31 17.94
N LYS A 567 43.09 -10.86 19.00
CA LYS A 567 43.08 -10.30 20.35
C LYS A 567 44.28 -10.79 21.15
N TYR A 568 44.99 -9.87 21.81
CA TYR A 568 46.14 -10.13 22.65
C TYR A 568 45.95 -9.48 24.03
N VAL A 569 46.45 -10.12 25.08
CA VAL A 569 46.40 -9.60 26.45
C VAL A 569 47.81 -9.42 26.94
N VAL A 570 48.21 -8.20 27.27
CA VAL A 570 49.45 -7.86 27.93
C VAL A 570 49.18 -7.86 29.44
N LYS A 571 49.81 -8.80 30.17
CA LYS A 571 49.62 -9.02 31.64
C LYS A 571 50.51 -8.14 32.48
#